data_755f93667cf0f9e70c255f848210cea5
#
_entry.id   755f93667cf0f9e70c255f848210cea5
#
_cell.length_a   1.000
_cell.length_b   1.000
_cell.length_c   1.000
_cell.angle_alpha   90.00
_cell.angle_beta   90.00
_cell.angle_gamma   90.00
#
_symmetry.space_group_name_H-M   'P 1'
#
loop_
_entity.id
_entity.type
_entity.pdbx_description
1 polymer ?
#
loop_
_entity_poly.entity_id
_entity_poly.type
_entity_poly.pdbx_seq_one_letter_code
_entity_poly.pdbx_strand_id
1 'polypeptide(L)'
;MKRHLLVLWIVSLGLLWTASIGRAQDDEGNNRLGVGAHYWTTLKNIDFNDVDKNGFSYLLTYQYHYGWIGVEADVEWFQKGFGGASQDVYQPQAYLILGKVFYAAAGIGGYYTDGKLADNPFYAFRAGLDIAILPVLHLDVNANYRFENWDDLSTEGKEISTDTVTLGAAVRLAF
;
A
#
# COMPACT_ATOMS: atom_id res chain seq x y z
N MET A 1 29.17 -2.44 -10.39
CA MET A 1 29.15 -0.96 -10.57
C MET A 1 28.17 -0.46 -11.63
N LYS A 2 27.89 -1.15 -12.76
CA LYS A 2 27.00 -0.65 -13.82
C LYS A 2 25.48 -0.64 -13.47
N ARG A 3 25.02 -1.53 -12.59
CA ARG A 3 23.59 -1.63 -12.23
C ARG A 3 23.07 -0.48 -11.34
N HIS A 4 23.91 0.07 -10.47
CA HIS A 4 23.52 1.18 -9.59
C HIS A 4 23.45 2.53 -10.33
N LEU A 5 24.24 2.69 -11.41
CA LEU A 5 24.16 3.89 -12.24
C LEU A 5 22.83 3.96 -13.02
N LEU A 6 22.30 2.82 -13.46
CA LEU A 6 21.05 2.77 -14.23
C LEU A 6 19.85 3.16 -13.38
N VAL A 7 19.81 2.72 -12.11
CA VAL A 7 18.75 3.08 -11.15
C VAL A 7 18.80 4.58 -10.83
N LEU A 8 19.99 5.15 -10.62
CA LEU A 8 20.16 6.59 -10.41
C LEU A 8 19.71 7.42 -11.62
N TRP A 9 19.94 6.95 -12.84
CA TRP A 9 19.49 7.64 -14.06
C TRP A 9 17.97 7.60 -14.23
N ILE A 10 17.31 6.49 -13.91
CA ILE A 10 15.84 6.38 -13.97
C ILE A 10 15.19 7.31 -12.94
N VAL A 11 15.73 7.36 -11.73
CA VAL A 11 15.23 8.25 -10.67
C VAL A 11 15.46 9.72 -11.03
N SER A 12 16.61 10.07 -11.60
CA SER A 12 16.91 11.46 -11.99
C SER A 12 16.11 11.92 -13.23
N LEU A 13 15.83 11.04 -14.21
CA LEU A 13 14.95 11.37 -15.33
C LEU A 13 13.49 11.56 -14.87
N GLY A 14 13.01 10.75 -13.91
CA GLY A 14 11.69 10.93 -13.30
C GLY A 14 11.55 12.27 -12.59
N LEU A 15 12.57 12.71 -11.85
CA LEU A 15 12.59 13.99 -11.15
C LEU A 15 12.66 15.20 -12.09
N LEU A 16 13.31 15.09 -13.24
CA LEU A 16 13.41 16.18 -14.22
C LEU A 16 12.11 16.37 -15.05
N TRP A 17 11.32 15.30 -15.23
CA TRP A 17 10.02 15.40 -15.92
C TRP A 17 8.95 16.05 -15.05
N THR A 18 9.03 15.93 -13.73
CA THR A 18 8.07 16.53 -12.79
C THR A 18 8.24 18.04 -12.59
N ALA A 19 9.41 18.59 -12.89
CA ALA A 19 9.68 20.02 -12.71
C ALA A 19 8.92 20.97 -13.67
N SER A 20 8.29 20.44 -14.73
CA SER A 20 7.55 21.23 -15.71
C SER A 20 6.02 21.24 -15.51
N ILE A 21 5.46 20.51 -14.54
CA ILE A 21 4.00 20.34 -14.37
C ILE A 21 3.49 21.02 -13.07
N GLY A 22 4.24 21.90 -12.48
CA GLY A 22 3.86 22.59 -11.25
C GLY A 22 2.84 23.71 -11.46
N ARG A 23 1.56 23.38 -11.70
CA ARG A 23 0.42 24.23 -11.38
C ARG A 23 -0.68 23.37 -10.78
N ALA A 24 -0.68 23.28 -9.45
CA ALA A 24 -1.82 22.80 -8.71
C ALA A 24 -2.95 23.82 -8.90
N GLN A 25 -3.94 23.48 -9.71
CA GLN A 25 -5.19 24.21 -9.81
C GLN A 25 -6.17 23.50 -8.87
N ASP A 26 -6.73 24.24 -7.92
CA ASP A 26 -7.45 23.72 -6.74
C ASP A 26 -8.72 22.89 -7.01
N ASP A 27 -9.17 22.75 -8.26
CA ASP A 27 -10.36 22.01 -8.65
C ASP A 27 -10.18 21.04 -9.83
N GLU A 28 -8.97 20.88 -10.36
CA GLU A 28 -8.67 19.88 -11.39
C GLU A 28 -8.11 18.61 -10.74
N GLY A 29 -8.45 17.45 -11.34
CA GLY A 29 -7.98 16.16 -10.85
C GLY A 29 -6.45 16.10 -10.75
N ASN A 30 -5.97 15.53 -9.66
CA ASN A 30 -4.55 15.46 -9.32
C ASN A 30 -4.12 14.00 -9.26
N ASN A 31 -3.14 13.65 -10.09
CA ASN A 31 -2.52 12.34 -10.10
C ASN A 31 -1.34 12.34 -9.13
N ARG A 32 -1.20 11.27 -8.36
CA ARG A 32 -0.13 11.12 -7.38
C ARG A 32 0.46 9.73 -7.47
N LEU A 33 1.77 9.64 -7.55
CA LEU A 33 2.52 8.39 -7.50
C LEU A 33 3.38 8.39 -6.25
N GLY A 34 3.39 7.32 -5.49
CA GLY A 34 4.13 7.27 -4.24
C GLY A 34 4.66 5.91 -3.86
N VAL A 35 5.52 5.96 -2.86
CA VAL A 35 6.07 4.78 -2.19
C VAL A 35 5.96 4.94 -0.70
N GLY A 36 5.82 3.84 0.02
CA GLY A 36 5.66 3.87 1.46
C GLY A 36 6.09 2.59 2.15
N ALA A 37 5.95 2.60 3.46
CA ALA A 37 6.15 1.44 4.31
C ALA A 37 5.08 1.39 5.40
N HIS A 38 4.63 0.19 5.70
CA HIS A 38 3.71 -0.09 6.79
C HIS A 38 4.34 -1.05 7.79
N TYR A 39 4.03 -0.85 9.06
CA TYR A 39 4.17 -1.86 10.10
C TYR A 39 2.81 -2.54 10.28
N TRP A 40 2.77 -3.84 10.15
CA TRP A 40 1.54 -4.64 10.28
C TRP A 40 1.59 -5.53 11.51
N THR A 41 0.43 -5.82 12.06
CA THR A 41 0.26 -6.76 13.17
C THR A 41 -1.10 -7.44 13.08
N THR A 42 -1.14 -8.72 13.45
CA THR A 42 -2.39 -9.48 13.56
C THR A 42 -3.10 -9.17 14.88
N LEU A 43 -4.42 -9.19 14.87
CA LEU A 43 -5.24 -8.94 16.06
C LEU A 43 -5.56 -10.22 16.85
N LYS A 44 -5.53 -11.38 16.23
CA LYS A 44 -5.74 -12.66 16.90
C LYS A 44 -4.40 -13.31 17.24
N ASN A 45 -4.35 -13.98 18.38
CA ASN A 45 -3.21 -14.82 18.73
C ASN A 45 -3.18 -16.04 17.79
N ILE A 46 -2.13 -16.11 17.00
CA ILE A 46 -1.86 -17.24 16.10
C ILE A 46 -0.84 -18.13 16.81
N ASP A 47 -1.22 -19.35 17.19
CA ASP A 47 -0.36 -20.29 17.95
C ASP A 47 0.48 -21.19 17.03
N PHE A 48 0.84 -20.69 15.85
CA PHE A 48 1.73 -21.39 14.92
C PHE A 48 3.14 -20.79 14.94
N ASN A 49 4.17 -21.64 15.05
CA ASN A 49 5.55 -21.20 15.17
C ASN A 49 6.14 -20.63 13.87
N ASP A 50 5.55 -20.96 12.72
CA ASP A 50 6.05 -20.58 11.38
C ASP A 50 5.26 -19.45 10.73
N VAL A 51 4.39 -18.76 11.50
CA VAL A 51 3.58 -17.64 11.02
C VAL A 51 4.02 -16.37 11.72
N ASP A 52 4.48 -15.38 10.95
CA ASP A 52 4.80 -14.06 11.49
C ASP A 52 3.53 -13.35 11.97
N LYS A 53 3.60 -12.75 13.15
CA LYS A 53 2.48 -12.04 13.78
C LYS A 53 2.53 -10.54 13.55
N ASN A 54 3.67 -10.04 13.11
CA ASN A 54 3.91 -8.64 12.78
C ASN A 54 5.15 -8.52 11.89
N GLY A 55 5.29 -7.38 11.23
CA GLY A 55 6.44 -7.12 10.38
C GLY A 55 6.31 -5.80 9.64
N PHE A 56 7.21 -5.60 8.70
CA PHE A 56 7.17 -4.47 7.77
C PHE A 56 6.75 -4.93 6.39
N SER A 57 6.04 -4.04 5.69
CA SER A 57 5.72 -4.16 4.28
C SER A 57 6.07 -2.86 3.57
N TYR A 58 6.20 -2.93 2.26
CA TYR A 58 6.50 -1.78 1.41
C TYR A 58 5.44 -1.67 0.33
N LEU A 59 5.04 -0.43 0.00
CA LEU A 59 3.99 -0.23 -0.98
C LEU A 59 4.42 0.72 -2.09
N LEU A 60 3.89 0.45 -3.27
CA LEU A 60 3.82 1.37 -4.39
C LEU A 60 2.36 1.78 -4.54
N THR A 61 2.09 3.09 -4.62
CA THR A 61 0.74 3.63 -4.67
C THR A 61 0.57 4.59 -5.84
N TYR A 62 -0.57 4.49 -6.52
CA TYR A 62 -1.05 5.48 -7.48
C TYR A 62 -2.43 5.96 -7.05
N GLN A 63 -2.58 7.29 -6.94
CA GLN A 63 -3.81 7.92 -6.50
C GLN A 63 -4.26 8.97 -7.52
N TYR A 64 -5.55 8.98 -7.83
CA TYR A 64 -6.22 10.08 -8.50
C TYR A 64 -7.21 10.73 -7.54
N HIS A 65 -7.08 12.02 -7.34
CA HIS A 65 -7.91 12.78 -6.41
C HIS A 65 -8.64 13.91 -7.14
N TYR A 66 -9.96 14.04 -6.92
CA TYR A 66 -10.79 15.13 -7.42
C TYR A 66 -11.65 15.68 -6.29
N GLY A 67 -11.35 16.90 -5.86
CA GLY A 67 -12.05 17.53 -4.75
C GLY A 67 -11.96 16.72 -3.44
N TRP A 68 -13.09 16.15 -3.01
CA TRP A 68 -13.21 15.34 -1.78
C TRP A 68 -13.19 13.83 -2.03
N ILE A 69 -13.14 13.42 -3.27
CA ILE A 69 -13.20 12.01 -3.66
C ILE A 69 -11.89 11.63 -4.34
N GLY A 70 -11.35 10.49 -4.00
CA GLY A 70 -10.18 9.91 -4.64
C GLY A 70 -10.34 8.42 -4.89
N VAL A 71 -9.57 7.92 -5.84
CA VAL A 71 -9.35 6.49 -6.03
C VAL A 71 -7.86 6.20 -5.95
N GLU A 72 -7.51 5.08 -5.35
CA GLU A 72 -6.12 4.67 -5.19
C GLU A 72 -5.96 3.20 -5.58
N ALA A 73 -4.87 2.90 -6.24
CA ALA A 73 -4.43 1.55 -6.52
C ALA A 73 -3.05 1.36 -5.90
N ASP A 74 -2.90 0.31 -5.10
CA ASP A 74 -1.66 -0.01 -4.41
C ASP A 74 -1.20 -1.42 -4.77
N VAL A 75 0.11 -1.63 -4.72
CA VAL A 75 0.71 -2.95 -4.57
C VAL A 75 1.58 -2.92 -3.34
N GLU A 76 1.23 -3.72 -2.36
CA GLU A 76 1.97 -3.86 -1.12
C GLU A 76 2.73 -5.17 -1.11
N TRP A 77 4.01 -5.13 -0.76
CA TRP A 77 4.91 -6.27 -0.72
C TRP A 77 5.22 -6.63 0.73
N PHE A 78 4.93 -7.88 1.08
CA PHE A 78 5.26 -8.50 2.36
C PHE A 78 6.36 -9.53 2.16
N GLN A 79 7.27 -9.61 3.11
CA GLN A 79 8.30 -10.64 3.12
C GLN A 79 7.69 -12.00 3.46
N LYS A 80 8.39 -13.07 3.09
CA LYS A 80 8.04 -14.44 3.48
C LYS A 80 7.77 -14.53 4.98
N GLY A 81 6.83 -15.40 5.38
CA GLY A 81 6.35 -15.53 6.76
C GLY A 81 5.01 -14.83 7.00
N PHE A 82 4.66 -13.81 6.20
CA PHE A 82 3.34 -13.20 6.24
C PHE A 82 2.26 -14.25 5.93
N GLY A 83 1.31 -14.42 6.85
CA GLY A 83 0.25 -15.42 6.70
C GLY A 83 0.73 -16.88 6.64
N GLY A 84 1.99 -17.17 7.01
CA GLY A 84 2.60 -18.50 6.87
C GLY A 84 3.06 -18.82 5.45
N ALA A 85 3.14 -17.82 4.57
CA ALA A 85 3.63 -18.01 3.22
C ALA A 85 5.13 -18.33 3.21
N SER A 86 5.53 -19.32 2.41
CA SER A 86 6.94 -19.71 2.23
C SER A 86 7.73 -18.76 1.33
N GLN A 87 7.03 -17.91 0.58
CA GLN A 87 7.57 -16.91 -0.33
C GLN A 87 7.03 -15.51 -0.01
N ASP A 88 7.55 -14.51 -0.71
CA ASP A 88 7.05 -13.16 -0.62
C ASP A 88 5.59 -13.07 -1.11
N VAL A 89 4.83 -12.20 -0.47
CA VAL A 89 3.41 -11.97 -0.80
C VAL A 89 3.24 -10.56 -1.35
N TYR A 90 2.58 -10.45 -2.48
CA TYR A 90 2.18 -9.19 -3.09
C TYR A 90 0.67 -9.01 -2.91
N GLN A 91 0.28 -7.84 -2.43
CA GLN A 91 -1.12 -7.46 -2.23
C GLN A 91 -1.52 -6.34 -3.20
N PRO A 92 -2.04 -6.64 -4.40
CA PRO A 92 -2.74 -5.64 -5.19
C PRO A 92 -4.05 -5.26 -4.48
N GLN A 93 -4.31 -3.96 -4.35
CA GLN A 93 -5.49 -3.43 -3.68
C GLN A 93 -5.95 -2.12 -4.31
N ALA A 94 -7.24 -1.81 -4.16
CA ALA A 94 -7.85 -0.58 -4.65
C ALA A 94 -8.73 0.02 -3.57
N TYR A 95 -8.73 1.35 -3.47
CA TYR A 95 -9.48 2.12 -2.47
C TYR A 95 -10.30 3.21 -3.11
N LEU A 96 -11.48 3.43 -2.55
CA LEU A 96 -12.24 4.67 -2.70
C LEU A 96 -11.97 5.54 -1.46
N ILE A 97 -11.53 6.77 -1.69
CA ILE A 97 -11.09 7.72 -0.67
C ILE A 97 -12.11 8.85 -0.55
N LEU A 98 -12.44 9.22 0.66
CA LEU A 98 -13.29 10.36 1.00
C LEU A 98 -12.55 11.28 1.98
N GLY A 99 -12.34 12.51 1.59
CA GLY A 99 -11.64 13.52 2.38
C GLY A 99 -10.52 14.21 1.60
N LYS A 100 -9.80 15.11 2.24
CA LYS A 100 -8.63 15.81 1.70
C LYS A 100 -7.43 15.58 2.64
N VAL A 101 -7.22 16.48 3.61
CA VAL A 101 -6.15 16.36 4.61
C VAL A 101 -6.45 15.19 5.56
N PHE A 102 -7.64 15.17 6.14
CA PHE A 102 -8.16 14.01 6.85
C PHE A 102 -9.00 13.19 5.87
N TYR A 103 -8.76 11.92 5.80
CA TYR A 103 -9.52 11.06 4.91
C TYR A 103 -9.87 9.72 5.56
N ALA A 104 -10.94 9.13 5.04
CA ALA A 104 -11.30 7.73 5.22
C ALA A 104 -11.39 7.05 3.86
N ALA A 105 -11.07 5.76 3.82
CA ALA A 105 -11.15 4.98 2.60
C ALA A 105 -11.69 3.59 2.88
N ALA A 106 -12.38 3.03 1.90
CA ALA A 106 -12.77 1.63 1.86
C ALA A 106 -12.16 0.98 0.63
N GLY A 107 -11.67 -0.23 0.79
CA GLY A 107 -10.92 -0.91 -0.26
C GLY A 107 -11.16 -2.40 -0.32
N ILE A 108 -10.70 -2.96 -1.42
CA ILE A 108 -10.68 -4.38 -1.70
C ILE A 108 -9.30 -4.74 -2.27
N GLY A 109 -8.81 -5.91 -1.92
CA GLY A 109 -7.54 -6.42 -2.43
C GLY A 109 -7.52 -7.94 -2.50
N GLY A 110 -6.41 -8.47 -2.98
CA GLY A 110 -6.14 -9.88 -3.06
C GLY A 110 -4.68 -10.18 -2.75
N TYR A 111 -4.35 -11.45 -2.67
CA TYR A 111 -2.99 -11.93 -2.43
C TYR A 111 -2.44 -12.61 -3.67
N TYR A 112 -1.19 -12.34 -3.97
CA TYR A 112 -0.44 -13.04 -5.01
C TYR A 112 0.85 -13.57 -4.41
N THR A 113 0.99 -14.89 -4.39
CA THR A 113 2.18 -15.59 -3.90
C THR A 113 2.40 -16.87 -4.69
N ASP A 114 3.62 -17.32 -4.84
CA ASP A 114 3.99 -18.54 -5.57
C ASP A 114 3.39 -18.65 -6.99
N GLY A 115 3.28 -17.51 -7.68
CA GLY A 115 2.72 -17.46 -9.04
C GLY A 115 1.21 -17.62 -9.12
N LYS A 116 0.48 -17.56 -8.00
CA LYS A 116 -0.97 -17.74 -7.92
C LYS A 116 -1.63 -16.57 -7.22
N LEU A 117 -2.81 -16.21 -7.70
CA LEU A 117 -3.71 -15.30 -7.01
C LEU A 117 -4.57 -16.11 -6.05
N ALA A 118 -4.70 -15.66 -4.80
CA ALA A 118 -5.60 -16.27 -3.82
C ALA A 118 -7.06 -16.15 -4.26
N ASP A 119 -7.87 -17.16 -3.95
CA ASP A 119 -9.26 -17.21 -4.37
C ASP A 119 -10.15 -16.24 -3.59
N ASN A 120 -9.74 -15.87 -2.37
CA ASN A 120 -10.51 -15.00 -1.49
C ASN A 120 -9.96 -13.57 -1.47
N PRO A 121 -10.76 -12.55 -1.88
CA PRO A 121 -10.40 -11.17 -1.70
C PRO A 121 -10.53 -10.78 -0.21
N PHE A 122 -9.75 -9.79 0.21
CA PHE A 122 -9.95 -9.12 1.49
C PHE A 122 -10.59 -7.75 1.31
N TYR A 123 -11.25 -7.27 2.37
CA TYR A 123 -11.77 -5.91 2.45
C TYR A 123 -10.96 -5.11 3.46
N ALA A 124 -10.85 -3.81 3.22
CA ALA A 124 -10.08 -2.94 4.11
C ALA A 124 -10.78 -1.61 4.35
N PHE A 125 -10.61 -1.08 5.56
CA PHE A 125 -10.86 0.32 5.88
C PHE A 125 -9.54 1.00 6.21
N ARG A 126 -9.38 2.23 5.70
CA ARG A 126 -8.21 3.08 5.96
C ARG A 126 -8.68 4.43 6.48
N ALA A 127 -7.94 4.97 7.44
CA ALA A 127 -8.05 6.36 7.85
C ALA A 127 -6.66 6.97 7.89
N GLY A 128 -6.53 8.23 7.47
CA GLY A 128 -5.21 8.84 7.38
C GLY A 128 -5.23 10.35 7.29
N LEU A 129 -4.00 10.86 7.21
CA LEU A 129 -3.66 12.26 7.02
C LEU A 129 -2.82 12.38 5.75
N ASP A 130 -3.29 13.16 4.80
CA ASP A 130 -2.54 13.53 3.59
C ASP A 130 -2.09 14.99 3.72
N ILE A 131 -0.81 15.20 3.99
CA ILE A 131 -0.23 16.49 4.30
C ILE A 131 0.63 16.94 3.11
N ALA A 132 0.25 18.04 2.45
CA ALA A 132 1.09 18.67 1.45
C ALA A 132 2.30 19.34 2.14
N ILE A 133 3.49 18.73 2.02
CA ILE A 133 4.75 19.28 2.54
C ILE A 133 5.28 20.35 1.57
N LEU A 134 5.14 20.10 0.29
CA LEU A 134 5.46 21.00 -0.81
C LEU A 134 4.31 20.98 -1.82
N PRO A 135 4.22 21.93 -2.76
CA PRO A 135 3.14 21.97 -3.75
C PRO A 135 2.92 20.66 -4.53
N VAL A 136 3.98 19.87 -4.70
CA VAL A 136 3.94 18.60 -5.44
C VAL A 136 4.28 17.38 -4.56
N LEU A 137 4.61 17.59 -3.28
CA LEU A 137 5.06 16.52 -2.38
C LEU A 137 4.08 16.37 -1.23
N HIS A 138 3.48 15.20 -1.11
CA HIS A 138 2.55 14.82 -0.05
C HIS A 138 3.16 13.76 0.86
N LEU A 139 2.96 13.93 2.15
CA LEU A 139 3.18 12.88 3.16
C LEU A 139 1.84 12.34 3.59
N ASP A 140 1.64 11.07 3.37
CA ASP A 140 0.51 10.33 3.89
C ASP A 140 0.91 9.55 5.13
N VAL A 141 0.12 9.65 6.19
CA VAL A 141 0.25 8.82 7.39
C VAL A 141 -1.09 8.16 7.64
N ASN A 142 -1.12 6.84 7.69
CA ASN A 142 -2.37 6.11 7.72
C ASN A 142 -2.37 4.89 8.63
N ALA A 143 -3.58 4.49 9.00
CA ALA A 143 -3.89 3.22 9.64
C ALA A 143 -4.89 2.46 8.77
N ASN A 144 -4.63 1.17 8.56
CA ASN A 144 -5.55 0.29 7.86
C ASN A 144 -6.01 -0.81 8.80
N TYR A 145 -7.28 -1.16 8.66
CA TYR A 145 -7.87 -2.36 9.22
C TYR A 145 -8.29 -3.26 8.07
N ARG A 146 -7.80 -4.50 8.04
CA ARG A 146 -8.07 -5.48 6.99
C ARG A 146 -8.80 -6.68 7.56
N PHE A 147 -9.90 -7.04 6.92
CA PHE A 147 -10.64 -8.26 7.16
C PHE A 147 -10.04 -9.34 6.25
N GLU A 148 -9.18 -10.17 6.80
CA GLU A 148 -8.37 -11.08 6.02
C GLU A 148 -8.70 -12.55 6.36
N ASN A 149 -8.53 -13.39 5.35
CA ASN A 149 -8.49 -14.84 5.47
C ASN A 149 -7.19 -15.32 4.81
N TRP A 150 -6.36 -16.02 5.57
CA TRP A 150 -5.04 -16.48 5.13
C TRP A 150 -5.00 -17.97 4.75
N ASP A 151 -6.16 -18.60 4.58
CA ASP A 151 -6.24 -20.03 4.24
C ASP A 151 -5.45 -20.34 2.97
N ASP A 152 -5.49 -19.42 2.00
CA ASP A 152 -4.80 -19.58 0.72
C ASP A 152 -3.28 -19.24 0.78
N LEU A 153 -2.81 -18.65 1.87
CA LEU A 153 -1.40 -18.28 2.04
C LEU A 153 -0.59 -19.36 2.77
N SER A 154 -1.25 -20.14 3.63
CA SER A 154 -0.58 -21.15 4.42
C SER A 154 -0.18 -22.35 3.57
N THR A 155 1.11 -22.62 3.47
CA THR A 155 1.68 -23.78 2.76
C THR A 155 1.26 -25.13 3.39
N GLU A 156 0.80 -25.12 4.64
CA GLU A 156 0.39 -26.33 5.38
C GLU A 156 -1.12 -26.57 5.38
N GLY A 157 -1.91 -25.80 4.62
CA GLY A 157 -3.37 -25.95 4.54
C GLY A 157 -4.09 -25.63 5.86
N LYS A 158 -3.51 -24.76 6.69
CA LYS A 158 -4.11 -24.32 7.95
C LYS A 158 -5.11 -23.19 7.67
N GLU A 159 -6.33 -23.33 8.18
CA GLU A 159 -7.32 -22.24 8.16
C GLU A 159 -6.92 -21.16 9.17
N ILE A 160 -6.43 -20.01 8.68
CA ILE A 160 -6.04 -18.88 9.52
C ILE A 160 -6.94 -17.69 9.17
N SER A 161 -7.99 -17.50 9.94
CA SER A 161 -8.84 -16.31 9.86
C SER A 161 -8.39 -15.29 10.90
N THR A 162 -7.81 -14.19 10.48
CA THR A 162 -7.39 -13.11 11.36
C THR A 162 -7.58 -11.77 10.68
N ASP A 163 -7.80 -10.75 11.49
CA ASP A 163 -7.78 -9.36 11.01
C ASP A 163 -6.38 -8.78 11.21
N THR A 164 -5.98 -7.89 10.31
CA THR A 164 -4.68 -7.24 10.36
C THR A 164 -4.86 -5.74 10.51
N VAL A 165 -4.08 -5.14 11.40
CA VAL A 165 -3.93 -3.68 11.49
C VAL A 165 -2.58 -3.29 10.95
N THR A 166 -2.54 -2.27 10.11
CA THR A 166 -1.29 -1.68 9.63
C THR A 166 -1.24 -0.20 9.98
N LEU A 167 -0.05 0.26 10.34
CA LEU A 167 0.26 1.67 10.55
C LEU A 167 1.43 2.02 9.65
N GLY A 168 1.35 3.11 8.93
CA GLY A 168 2.45 3.47 8.05
C GLY A 168 2.39 4.84 7.46
N ALA A 169 3.34 5.08 6.58
CA ALA A 169 3.47 6.32 5.86
C ALA A 169 3.90 6.10 4.42
N ALA A 170 3.47 7.01 3.55
CA ALA A 170 3.88 7.05 2.16
C ALA A 170 4.24 8.48 1.76
N VAL A 171 5.17 8.61 0.84
CA VAL A 171 5.49 9.88 0.17
C VAL A 171 4.96 9.81 -1.24
N ARG A 172 4.15 10.80 -1.65
CA ARG A 172 3.54 10.88 -2.96
C ARG A 172 3.96 12.15 -3.69
N LEU A 173 4.23 12.02 -4.97
CA LEU A 173 4.47 13.13 -5.89
C LEU A 173 3.22 13.37 -6.73
N ALA A 174 2.72 14.60 -6.68
CA ALA A 174 1.59 15.08 -7.46
C ALA A 174 2.05 15.59 -8.83
N PHE A 175 1.27 15.31 -9.90
CA PHE A 175 1.56 15.75 -11.27
C PHE A 175 0.29 15.85 -12.11
#